data_6cf9e8fc30bcc06c1e81eaf72351a546
#
_entry.id   6cf9e8fc30bcc06c1e81eaf72351a546
#
_cell.length_a   1.000
_cell.length_b   1.000
_cell.length_c   1.000
_cell.angle_alpha   90.00
_cell.angle_beta   90.00
_cell.angle_gamma   90.00
#
_symmetry.space_group_name_H-M   'P 1'
#
loop_
_entity.id
_entity.type
_entity.pdbx_description
1 polymer ?
#
loop_
_entity_poly.entity_id
_entity_poly.type
_entity_poly.pdbx_seq_one_letter_code
_entity_poly.pdbx_strand_id
1 'polypeptide(L)'
;MDNIELYCGDCLDVMKAIPDNSINLVLIDPPYNIGKDKWDKWKTVDDYVKFMGKVFKEIERILKPNGSFYFFHNDFLQIVELQDWLNKNTQFVFKSLITWNKTNFKKFAWTNRNPDKCCDRNWFPNVEYILYYTFQDETGLNKVKLDVNNFKSLRDYFKNIHKELNIPKKEIIKKVGQKADHCFRYNSSQWDLPTEETYNDLINIFAINKLSNFRTYESLREEYESLREEYESLRYTFNLKEVQDNISCIWEIKEHNSGKFHSCQKPLTILEKIIKTSSNENDIILDCFMGSGSTGVACKHTNRKFIGIELDEKYFDIAKKRIEKE
;
A
#
# COMPACT_ATOMS: atom_id res chain seq x y z
N MET A 1 3.93 8.89 25.05
CA MET A 1 5.18 8.46 24.37
C MET A 1 5.12 7.04 23.81
N ASP A 2 3.95 6.43 23.79
CA ASP A 2 3.79 4.99 23.51
C ASP A 2 3.68 4.60 22.02
N ASN A 3 4.02 5.52 21.11
CA ASN A 3 3.79 5.31 19.67
C ASN A 3 5.06 5.17 18.83
N ILE A 4 6.25 5.28 19.44
CA ILE A 4 7.55 5.27 18.74
C ILE A 4 8.47 4.26 19.41
N GLU A 5 8.91 3.26 18.65
CA GLU A 5 9.86 2.24 19.06
C GLU A 5 11.10 2.31 18.17
N LEU A 6 12.28 2.43 18.76
CA LEU A 6 13.54 2.57 18.03
C LEU A 6 14.53 1.49 18.48
N TYR A 7 15.13 0.81 17.53
CA TYR A 7 16.07 -0.28 17.76
C TYR A 7 17.41 -0.01 17.06
N CYS A 8 18.51 -0.11 17.79
CA CYS A 8 19.86 -0.07 17.23
C CYS A 8 20.34 -1.50 17.01
N GLY A 9 20.51 -1.92 15.73
CA GLY A 9 20.95 -3.28 15.43
C GLY A 9 20.69 -3.70 13.97
N ASP A 10 21.06 -4.94 13.67
CA ASP A 10 20.79 -5.54 12.37
C ASP A 10 19.29 -5.73 12.16
N CYS A 11 18.78 -5.23 11.04
CA CYS A 11 17.35 -5.29 10.73
C CYS A 11 16.81 -6.73 10.69
N LEU A 12 17.59 -7.69 10.18
CA LEU A 12 17.19 -9.09 10.12
C LEU A 12 17.07 -9.72 11.52
N ASP A 13 17.89 -9.29 12.48
CA ASP A 13 17.81 -9.80 13.84
C ASP A 13 16.65 -9.15 14.61
N VAL A 14 16.49 -7.84 14.50
CA VAL A 14 15.42 -7.12 15.19
C VAL A 14 14.05 -7.53 14.66
N MET A 15 13.88 -7.64 13.34
CA MET A 15 12.59 -8.02 12.75
C MET A 15 12.10 -9.38 13.20
N LYS A 16 12.99 -10.35 13.58
CA LYS A 16 12.57 -11.65 14.14
C LYS A 16 11.71 -11.54 15.40
N ALA A 17 11.88 -10.47 16.16
CA ALA A 17 11.07 -10.22 17.38
C ALA A 17 9.72 -9.55 17.08
N ILE A 18 9.51 -9.02 15.87
CA ILE A 18 8.24 -8.41 15.46
C ILE A 18 7.24 -9.53 15.13
N PRO A 19 6.02 -9.50 15.70
CA PRO A 19 5.00 -10.52 15.43
C PRO A 19 4.58 -10.56 13.96
N ASP A 20 4.18 -11.76 13.50
CA ASP A 20 3.60 -11.94 12.17
C ASP A 20 2.33 -11.08 12.00
N ASN A 21 2.10 -10.57 10.80
CA ASN A 21 0.89 -9.81 10.45
C ASN A 21 0.58 -8.64 11.42
N SER A 22 1.61 -7.94 11.92
CA SER A 22 1.44 -6.86 12.89
C SER A 22 1.61 -5.45 12.30
N ILE A 23 2.32 -5.31 11.19
CA ILE A 23 2.68 -4.04 10.57
C ILE A 23 1.66 -3.66 9.48
N ASN A 24 1.22 -2.40 9.45
CA ASN A 24 0.26 -1.91 8.45
C ASN A 24 0.97 -1.38 7.18
N LEU A 25 2.11 -0.72 7.34
CA LEU A 25 2.90 -0.16 6.24
C LEU A 25 4.39 -0.35 6.50
N VAL A 26 5.10 -0.87 5.51
CA VAL A 26 6.56 -0.85 5.48
C VAL A 26 7.02 0.15 4.44
N LEU A 27 7.85 1.11 4.86
CA LEU A 27 8.39 2.17 4.01
C LEU A 27 9.88 2.30 4.26
N ILE A 28 10.71 1.85 3.32
CA ILE A 28 12.16 1.75 3.50
C ILE A 28 12.95 2.46 2.40
N ASP A 29 14.09 3.01 2.82
CA ASP A 29 15.16 3.51 1.94
C ASP A 29 16.40 2.62 2.14
N PRO A 30 16.45 1.42 1.51
CA PRO A 30 17.52 0.45 1.74
C PRO A 30 18.83 0.92 1.13
N PRO A 31 19.97 0.28 1.42
CA PRO A 31 21.19 0.45 0.64
C PRO A 31 20.95 0.18 -0.85
N TYR A 32 21.59 0.95 -1.74
CA TYR A 32 21.39 0.85 -3.20
C TYR A 32 22.51 0.10 -3.91
N ASN A 33 23.49 -0.41 -3.17
CA ASN A 33 24.67 -1.08 -3.72
C ASN A 33 25.43 -0.23 -4.76
N ILE A 34 25.53 1.07 -4.49
CA ILE A 34 26.26 2.03 -5.34
C ILE A 34 27.62 2.44 -4.76
N GLY A 35 28.02 1.80 -3.66
CA GLY A 35 29.31 2.02 -3.01
C GLY A 35 29.44 3.38 -2.34
N LYS A 36 28.35 3.95 -1.85
CA LYS A 36 28.33 5.26 -1.20
C LYS A 36 29.06 5.25 0.12
N ASP A 37 29.03 4.11 0.82
CA ASP A 37 29.74 3.85 2.06
C ASP A 37 29.99 2.34 2.19
N LYS A 38 30.67 1.90 3.27
CA LYS A 38 30.99 0.48 3.52
C LYS A 38 29.74 -0.39 3.62
N TRP A 39 28.67 0.14 4.21
CA TRP A 39 27.38 -0.54 4.36
C TRP A 39 26.56 -0.62 3.06
N ASP A 40 26.90 0.16 2.03
CA ASP A 40 26.22 0.22 0.73
C ASP A 40 27.07 -0.44 -0.37
N LYS A 41 27.72 -1.57 -0.06
CA LYS A 41 28.62 -2.24 -1.01
C LYS A 41 28.60 -3.76 -0.87
N TRP A 42 28.12 -4.41 -1.90
CA TRP A 42 28.23 -5.87 -2.10
C TRP A 42 29.20 -6.18 -3.22
N LYS A 43 29.77 -7.40 -3.23
CA LYS A 43 30.72 -7.83 -4.25
C LYS A 43 30.04 -7.96 -5.61
N THR A 44 28.82 -8.46 -5.64
CA THR A 44 28.02 -8.66 -6.84
C THR A 44 26.59 -8.18 -6.62
N VAL A 45 25.86 -7.92 -7.70
CA VAL A 45 24.42 -7.62 -7.64
C VAL A 45 23.64 -8.81 -7.04
N ASP A 46 24.09 -10.02 -7.36
CA ASP A 46 23.49 -11.26 -6.84
C ASP A 46 23.59 -11.37 -5.31
N ASP A 47 24.75 -10.98 -4.72
CA ASP A 47 24.93 -10.93 -3.26
C ASP A 47 23.99 -9.88 -2.63
N TYR A 48 23.83 -8.74 -3.28
CA TYR A 48 22.90 -7.69 -2.86
C TYR A 48 21.44 -8.17 -2.90
N VAL A 49 21.03 -8.79 -4.02
CA VAL A 49 19.68 -9.36 -4.19
C VAL A 49 19.41 -10.44 -3.14
N LYS A 50 20.39 -11.30 -2.82
CA LYS A 50 20.27 -12.30 -1.75
C LYS A 50 20.08 -11.67 -0.38
N PHE A 51 20.79 -10.58 -0.09
CA PHE A 51 20.61 -9.83 1.17
C PHE A 51 19.21 -9.23 1.24
N MET A 52 18.82 -8.46 0.22
CA MET A 52 17.49 -7.84 0.15
C MET A 52 16.37 -8.87 0.16
N GLY A 53 16.61 -10.03 -0.44
CA GLY A 53 15.66 -11.14 -0.42
C GLY A 53 15.33 -11.63 0.99
N LYS A 54 16.32 -11.70 1.89
CA LYS A 54 16.08 -12.04 3.30
C LYS A 54 15.24 -10.95 3.98
N VAL A 55 15.54 -9.67 3.70
CA VAL A 55 14.77 -8.53 4.22
C VAL A 55 13.32 -8.59 3.73
N PHE A 56 13.10 -8.84 2.45
CA PHE A 56 11.77 -8.96 1.87
C PHE A 56 10.96 -10.13 2.44
N LYS A 57 11.61 -11.25 2.79
CA LYS A 57 10.95 -12.37 3.46
C LYS A 57 10.47 -12.02 4.88
N GLU A 58 11.28 -11.30 5.63
CA GLU A 58 10.86 -10.82 6.94
C GLU A 58 9.73 -9.76 6.81
N ILE A 59 9.82 -8.84 5.85
CA ILE A 59 8.75 -7.88 5.57
C ILE A 59 7.45 -8.63 5.19
N GLU A 60 7.53 -9.65 4.33
CA GLU A 60 6.37 -10.49 3.97
C GLU A 60 5.71 -11.12 5.19
N ARG A 61 6.50 -11.62 6.15
CA ARG A 61 6.01 -12.28 7.36
C ARG A 61 5.29 -11.31 8.32
N ILE A 62 5.89 -10.13 8.54
CA ILE A 62 5.38 -9.18 9.55
C ILE A 62 4.28 -8.26 9.03
N LEU A 63 4.18 -8.06 7.71
CA LEU A 63 3.18 -7.20 7.10
C LEU A 63 1.79 -7.85 7.14
N LYS A 64 0.78 -7.08 7.52
CA LYS A 64 -0.62 -7.54 7.52
C LYS A 64 -1.08 -7.90 6.10
N PRO A 65 -2.06 -8.82 5.94
CA PRO A 65 -2.60 -9.18 4.61
C PRO A 65 -3.17 -8.00 3.81
N ASN A 66 -3.61 -6.94 4.49
CA ASN A 66 -4.06 -5.68 3.91
C ASN A 66 -3.00 -4.58 3.97
N GLY A 67 -1.77 -4.91 4.33
CA GLY A 67 -0.67 -3.96 4.44
C GLY A 67 -0.10 -3.55 3.09
N SER A 68 0.68 -2.47 3.13
CA SER A 68 1.37 -1.89 1.98
C SER A 68 2.87 -1.88 2.19
N PHE A 69 3.63 -2.11 1.13
CA PHE A 69 5.08 -2.10 1.15
C PHE A 69 5.64 -1.18 0.08
N TYR A 70 6.51 -0.24 0.49
CA TYR A 70 7.23 0.68 -0.39
C TYR A 70 8.72 0.61 -0.14
N PHE A 71 9.52 0.61 -1.21
CA PHE A 71 10.95 0.83 -1.09
C PHE A 71 11.48 1.77 -2.17
N PHE A 72 12.49 2.55 -1.80
CA PHE A 72 13.20 3.46 -2.70
C PHE A 72 14.37 2.75 -3.38
N HIS A 73 14.68 3.17 -4.61
CA HIS A 73 15.90 2.76 -5.32
C HIS A 73 16.22 3.73 -6.47
N ASN A 74 17.47 3.81 -6.90
CA ASN A 74 17.89 4.69 -8.01
C ASN A 74 18.54 3.97 -9.20
N ASP A 75 18.87 2.69 -9.07
CA ASP A 75 19.45 1.89 -10.14
C ASP A 75 18.40 0.96 -10.74
N PHE A 76 18.03 1.24 -12.00
CA PHE A 76 16.95 0.51 -12.66
C PHE A 76 17.30 -0.96 -12.95
N LEU A 77 18.58 -1.27 -13.23
CA LEU A 77 18.98 -2.66 -13.47
C LEU A 77 18.87 -3.50 -12.21
N GLN A 78 19.31 -2.96 -11.07
CA GLN A 78 19.14 -3.65 -9.79
C GLN A 78 17.65 -3.76 -9.38
N ILE A 79 16.82 -2.75 -9.72
CA ILE A 79 15.36 -2.83 -9.52
C ILE A 79 14.77 -4.04 -10.26
N VAL A 80 15.19 -4.29 -11.51
CA VAL A 80 14.70 -5.44 -12.31
C VAL A 80 15.04 -6.76 -11.61
N GLU A 81 16.26 -6.90 -11.10
CA GLU A 81 16.70 -8.10 -10.37
C GLU A 81 15.93 -8.30 -9.06
N LEU A 82 15.74 -7.22 -8.29
CA LEU A 82 14.94 -7.24 -7.05
C LEU A 82 13.48 -7.60 -7.33
N GLN A 83 12.90 -7.05 -8.39
CA GLN A 83 11.52 -7.31 -8.76
C GLN A 83 11.32 -8.75 -9.24
N ASP A 84 12.25 -9.28 -10.04
CA ASP A 84 12.24 -10.69 -10.45
C ASP A 84 12.33 -11.61 -9.23
N TRP A 85 13.21 -11.28 -8.28
CA TRP A 85 13.33 -12.03 -7.03
C TRP A 85 12.02 -12.00 -6.22
N LEU A 86 11.42 -10.81 -6.02
CA LEU A 86 10.14 -10.64 -5.30
C LEU A 86 9.03 -11.47 -5.93
N ASN A 87 8.90 -11.42 -7.25
CA ASN A 87 7.90 -12.16 -8.01
C ASN A 87 8.02 -13.67 -7.82
N LYS A 88 9.25 -14.20 -7.80
CA LYS A 88 9.52 -15.64 -7.69
C LYS A 88 9.40 -16.17 -6.27
N ASN A 89 9.69 -15.35 -5.26
CA ASN A 89 9.94 -15.83 -3.91
C ASN A 89 8.94 -15.32 -2.87
N THR A 90 8.06 -14.38 -3.20
CA THR A 90 7.10 -13.79 -2.25
C THR A 90 5.67 -13.83 -2.78
N GLN A 91 4.72 -13.50 -1.90
CA GLN A 91 3.31 -13.28 -2.27
C GLN A 91 3.03 -11.82 -2.65
N PHE A 92 4.03 -10.94 -2.63
CA PHE A 92 3.86 -9.54 -3.00
C PHE A 92 3.36 -9.38 -4.43
N VAL A 93 2.41 -8.46 -4.60
CA VAL A 93 1.83 -8.03 -5.87
C VAL A 93 2.31 -6.63 -6.16
N PHE A 94 3.02 -6.47 -7.27
CA PHE A 94 3.47 -5.15 -7.73
C PHE A 94 2.27 -4.28 -8.13
N LYS A 95 2.21 -3.05 -7.61
CA LYS A 95 1.14 -2.09 -7.89
C LYS A 95 1.60 -0.95 -8.79
N SER A 96 2.71 -0.31 -8.46
CA SER A 96 3.20 0.82 -9.25
C SER A 96 4.70 1.09 -9.07
N LEU A 97 5.29 1.62 -10.14
CA LEU A 97 6.59 2.29 -10.12
C LEU A 97 6.34 3.79 -10.11
N ILE A 98 6.63 4.43 -8.98
CA ILE A 98 6.54 5.87 -8.84
C ILE A 98 7.90 6.47 -9.18
N THR A 99 7.93 7.43 -10.10
CA THR A 99 9.12 8.15 -10.50
C THR A 99 9.16 9.50 -9.80
N TRP A 100 10.09 9.65 -8.87
CA TRP A 100 10.32 10.92 -8.21
C TRP A 100 11.37 11.72 -8.97
N ASN A 101 10.93 12.80 -9.64
CA ASN A 101 11.79 13.79 -10.27
C ASN A 101 12.27 14.80 -9.22
N LYS A 102 13.56 14.83 -8.94
CA LYS A 102 14.19 15.67 -7.89
C LYS A 102 14.23 17.17 -8.21
N THR A 103 13.83 17.62 -9.38
CA THR A 103 13.74 19.00 -9.88
C THR A 103 14.94 19.93 -9.62
N ASN A 104 15.79 19.65 -8.63
CA ASN A 104 16.98 20.43 -8.26
C ASN A 104 18.24 20.00 -9.02
N PHE A 105 18.15 20.09 -10.35
CA PHE A 105 19.32 19.83 -11.16
C PHE A 105 20.32 20.98 -11.04
N LYS A 106 21.45 20.76 -10.36
CA LYS A 106 22.60 21.67 -10.38
C LYS A 106 23.35 21.49 -11.70
N LYS A 107 22.79 22.04 -12.80
CA LYS A 107 23.41 22.05 -14.12
C LYS A 107 24.90 22.45 -14.07
N PHE A 108 25.27 23.41 -13.22
CA PHE A 108 26.61 23.89 -13.01
C PHE A 108 27.61 22.87 -12.43
N ALA A 109 27.19 21.98 -11.56
CA ALA A 109 28.09 21.02 -10.94
C ALA A 109 28.55 19.93 -11.92
N TRP A 110 27.75 19.67 -12.98
CA TRP A 110 28.06 18.70 -14.03
C TRP A 110 28.81 19.31 -15.20
N THR A 111 28.44 20.51 -15.63
CA THR A 111 29.12 21.22 -16.74
C THR A 111 30.52 21.73 -16.39
N ASN A 112 30.83 21.90 -15.10
CA ASN A 112 32.16 22.31 -14.62
C ASN A 112 33.06 21.13 -14.23
N ARG A 113 32.66 19.88 -14.37
CA ARG A 113 33.56 18.74 -14.28
C ARG A 113 34.45 18.76 -15.52
N ASN A 114 35.79 18.54 -15.28
CA ASN A 114 36.77 18.48 -16.34
C ASN A 114 36.27 17.60 -17.50
N PRO A 115 36.02 18.16 -18.70
CA PRO A 115 35.50 17.42 -19.84
C PRO A 115 36.32 16.19 -20.21
N ASP A 116 37.64 16.23 -19.92
CA ASP A 116 38.58 15.13 -20.20
C ASP A 116 38.42 13.94 -19.24
N LYS A 117 37.72 14.12 -18.12
CA LYS A 117 37.41 13.08 -17.10
C LYS A 117 35.92 12.68 -17.08
N CYS A 118 35.06 13.38 -17.81
CA CYS A 118 33.63 13.09 -17.86
C CYS A 118 33.36 12.16 -19.04
N CYS A 119 33.43 10.86 -18.77
CA CYS A 119 33.13 9.82 -19.77
C CYS A 119 31.63 9.61 -19.96
N ASP A 120 30.79 10.43 -19.36
CA ASP A 120 29.37 10.21 -19.29
C ASP A 120 28.69 10.55 -20.64
N ARG A 121 28.73 9.60 -21.54
CA ARG A 121 27.90 9.59 -22.76
C ARG A 121 26.47 9.15 -22.43
N ASN A 122 25.94 9.65 -21.28
CA ASN A 122 24.65 9.21 -20.79
C ASN A 122 23.84 10.41 -20.29
N TRP A 123 22.51 10.21 -20.24
CA TRP A 123 21.61 11.18 -19.65
C TRP A 123 21.83 11.28 -18.15
N PHE A 124 21.64 12.48 -17.59
CA PHE A 124 21.81 12.70 -16.16
C PHE A 124 20.67 12.05 -15.36
N PRO A 125 20.96 11.16 -14.41
CA PRO A 125 19.95 10.51 -13.59
C PRO A 125 19.39 11.49 -12.54
N ASN A 126 18.31 12.17 -12.86
CA ASN A 126 17.64 13.13 -11.96
C ASN A 126 16.39 12.55 -11.29
N VAL A 127 16.27 11.25 -11.24
CA VAL A 127 15.13 10.56 -10.67
C VAL A 127 15.54 9.55 -9.62
N GLU A 128 14.64 9.28 -8.71
CA GLU A 128 14.61 8.08 -7.90
C GLU A 128 13.29 7.37 -8.14
N TYR A 129 13.27 6.08 -7.89
CA TYR A 129 12.11 5.24 -8.05
C TYR A 129 11.59 4.80 -6.69
N ILE A 130 10.27 4.67 -6.57
CA ILE A 130 9.62 4.14 -5.40
C ILE A 130 8.73 3.01 -5.90
N LEU A 131 8.99 1.80 -5.43
CA LEU A 131 8.23 0.61 -5.82
C LEU A 131 7.17 0.34 -4.77
N TYR A 132 5.95 0.12 -5.22
CA TYR A 132 4.78 -0.12 -4.38
C TYR A 132 4.23 -1.53 -4.58
N TYR A 133 4.04 -2.21 -3.46
CA TYR A 133 3.52 -3.57 -3.39
C TYR A 133 2.41 -3.70 -2.35
N THR A 134 1.53 -4.66 -2.58
CA THR A 134 0.53 -5.17 -1.62
C THR A 134 0.47 -6.69 -1.74
N PHE A 135 -0.46 -7.35 -1.02
CA PHE A 135 -0.76 -8.76 -1.23
C PHE A 135 -1.97 -9.01 -2.14
N GLN A 136 -2.64 -7.95 -2.59
CA GLN A 136 -3.92 -8.04 -3.29
C GLN A 136 -3.80 -7.62 -4.74
N ASP A 137 -4.40 -8.43 -5.62
CA ASP A 137 -4.52 -8.15 -7.04
C ASP A 137 -5.99 -7.97 -7.42
N GLU A 138 -6.32 -6.81 -7.94
CA GLU A 138 -7.65 -6.48 -8.43
C GLU A 138 -8.01 -7.20 -9.73
N THR A 139 -7.01 -7.61 -10.50
CA THR A 139 -7.22 -8.33 -11.77
C THR A 139 -7.57 -9.79 -11.58
N GLY A 140 -7.34 -10.32 -10.39
CA GLY A 140 -7.55 -11.72 -10.08
C GLY A 140 -6.57 -12.68 -10.76
N LEU A 141 -5.46 -12.17 -11.27
CA LEU A 141 -4.40 -12.95 -11.90
C LEU A 141 -3.38 -13.49 -10.89
N ASN A 142 -3.32 -12.94 -9.68
CA ASN A 142 -2.31 -13.24 -8.68
C ASN A 142 -2.84 -13.97 -7.44
N LYS A 143 -1.91 -14.33 -6.56
CA LYS A 143 -2.01 -15.36 -5.54
C LYS A 143 -3.01 -15.06 -4.42
N VAL A 144 -3.22 -13.80 -4.07
CA VAL A 144 -4.14 -13.40 -3.00
C VAL A 144 -5.33 -12.67 -3.61
N LYS A 145 -6.45 -13.36 -3.73
CA LYS A 145 -7.72 -12.76 -4.16
C LYS A 145 -8.52 -12.38 -2.93
N LEU A 146 -9.06 -11.16 -2.93
CA LEU A 146 -10.16 -10.85 -2.03
C LEU A 146 -11.33 -11.75 -2.38
N ASP A 147 -11.88 -12.44 -1.38
CA ASP A 147 -13.05 -13.31 -1.60
C ASP A 147 -14.26 -12.44 -1.95
N VAL A 148 -14.60 -12.43 -3.23
CA VAL A 148 -15.81 -11.76 -3.73
C VAL A 148 -17.12 -12.41 -3.21
N ASN A 149 -17.01 -13.50 -2.44
CA ASN A 149 -18.16 -14.17 -1.84
C ASN A 149 -18.62 -13.56 -0.50
N ASN A 150 -18.01 -12.46 -0.02
CA ASN A 150 -18.41 -11.85 1.26
C ASN A 150 -19.92 -11.53 1.36
N PHE A 151 -20.57 -11.28 0.23
CA PHE A 151 -22.02 -11.03 0.20
C PHE A 151 -22.84 -12.26 -0.23
N LYS A 152 -22.30 -13.47 -0.10
CA LYS A 152 -22.94 -14.70 -0.61
C LYS A 152 -24.32 -14.93 -0.01
N SER A 153 -24.49 -14.75 1.29
CA SER A 153 -25.77 -14.91 1.99
C SER A 153 -26.87 -14.01 1.41
N LEU A 154 -26.56 -12.74 1.18
CA LEU A 154 -27.47 -11.76 0.60
C LEU A 154 -27.76 -12.05 -0.87
N ARG A 155 -26.74 -12.43 -1.64
CA ARG A 155 -26.91 -12.84 -3.05
C ARG A 155 -27.79 -14.07 -3.18
N ASP A 156 -27.59 -15.06 -2.33
CA ASP A 156 -28.39 -16.27 -2.29
C ASP A 156 -29.85 -15.96 -1.88
N TYR A 157 -30.05 -14.99 -0.98
CA TYR A 157 -31.38 -14.50 -0.63
C TYR A 157 -32.12 -13.95 -1.85
N PHE A 158 -31.55 -13.02 -2.61
CA PHE A 158 -32.19 -12.48 -3.82
C PHE A 158 -32.33 -13.51 -4.94
N LYS A 159 -31.42 -14.47 -5.04
CA LYS A 159 -31.52 -15.61 -5.96
C LYS A 159 -32.70 -16.49 -5.60
N ASN A 160 -32.93 -16.75 -4.32
CA ASN A 160 -34.07 -17.54 -3.85
C ASN A 160 -35.38 -16.81 -4.07
N ILE A 161 -35.48 -15.50 -3.78
CA ILE A 161 -36.68 -14.70 -4.14
C ILE A 161 -36.99 -14.84 -5.63
N HIS A 162 -35.98 -14.64 -6.49
CA HIS A 162 -36.17 -14.74 -7.94
C HIS A 162 -36.67 -16.12 -8.36
N LYS A 163 -36.14 -17.18 -7.74
CA LYS A 163 -36.58 -18.56 -7.99
C LYS A 163 -38.05 -18.81 -7.55
N GLU A 164 -38.43 -18.35 -6.36
CA GLU A 164 -39.77 -18.51 -5.81
C GLU A 164 -40.81 -17.70 -6.59
N LEU A 165 -40.47 -16.49 -7.02
CA LEU A 165 -41.34 -15.68 -7.87
C LEU A 165 -41.58 -16.33 -9.23
N ASN A 166 -40.66 -17.13 -9.74
CA ASN A 166 -40.73 -17.80 -11.03
C ASN A 166 -41.10 -16.86 -12.20
N ILE A 167 -40.56 -15.63 -12.16
CA ILE A 167 -40.80 -14.56 -13.14
C ILE A 167 -39.44 -14.21 -13.80
N PRO A 168 -39.37 -14.05 -15.13
CA PRO A 168 -38.12 -13.63 -15.79
C PRO A 168 -37.60 -12.31 -15.24
N LYS A 169 -36.28 -12.19 -15.00
CA LYS A 169 -35.65 -10.97 -14.51
C LYS A 169 -36.06 -9.72 -15.29
N LYS A 170 -36.20 -9.82 -16.62
CA LYS A 170 -36.61 -8.71 -17.49
C LYS A 170 -38.00 -8.16 -17.11
N GLU A 171 -38.92 -9.03 -16.69
CA GLU A 171 -40.25 -8.61 -16.26
C GLU A 171 -40.21 -7.95 -14.88
N ILE A 172 -39.38 -8.43 -13.97
CA ILE A 172 -39.17 -7.78 -12.67
C ILE A 172 -38.66 -6.36 -12.89
N ILE A 173 -37.63 -6.21 -13.71
CA ILE A 173 -37.03 -4.91 -14.02
C ILE A 173 -38.04 -4.00 -14.73
N LYS A 174 -38.86 -4.54 -15.63
CA LYS A 174 -39.92 -3.77 -16.31
C LYS A 174 -40.93 -3.16 -15.34
N LYS A 175 -41.29 -3.88 -14.27
CA LYS A 175 -42.29 -3.45 -13.28
C LYS A 175 -41.72 -2.56 -12.18
N VAL A 176 -40.51 -2.85 -11.68
CA VAL A 176 -39.88 -2.12 -10.56
C VAL A 176 -38.98 -0.97 -11.07
N GLY A 177 -38.45 -1.12 -12.29
CA GLY A 177 -37.49 -0.17 -12.87
C GLY A 177 -36.09 -0.73 -12.86
N GLN A 178 -35.22 -0.04 -13.63
CA GLN A 178 -33.79 -0.41 -13.81
C GLN A 178 -33.00 -0.47 -12.48
N LYS A 179 -33.45 0.28 -11.47
CA LYS A 179 -32.86 0.29 -10.12
C LYS A 179 -32.83 -1.08 -9.44
N ALA A 180 -33.75 -2.01 -9.81
CA ALA A 180 -33.75 -3.38 -9.29
C ALA A 180 -32.73 -4.31 -9.99
N ASP A 181 -32.07 -3.91 -11.06
CA ASP A 181 -31.20 -4.81 -11.82
C ASP A 181 -29.99 -5.31 -11.02
N HIS A 182 -29.41 -4.45 -10.18
CA HIS A 182 -28.20 -4.78 -9.43
C HIS A 182 -28.40 -5.91 -8.42
N CYS A 183 -29.49 -5.94 -7.67
CA CYS A 183 -29.74 -6.99 -6.68
C CYS A 183 -30.00 -8.37 -7.29
N PHE A 184 -30.34 -8.45 -8.59
CA PHE A 184 -30.50 -9.70 -9.34
C PHE A 184 -29.28 -10.07 -10.22
N ARG A 185 -28.10 -9.46 -9.99
CA ARG A 185 -26.82 -9.79 -10.65
C ARG A 185 -25.95 -10.71 -9.78
N TYR A 186 -26.52 -11.75 -9.19
CA TYR A 186 -25.88 -12.56 -8.13
C TYR A 186 -24.52 -13.19 -8.48
N ASN A 187 -24.20 -13.32 -9.76
CA ASN A 187 -22.91 -13.85 -10.24
C ASN A 187 -21.94 -12.77 -10.73
N SER A 188 -22.25 -11.49 -10.48
CA SER A 188 -21.46 -10.36 -10.96
C SER A 188 -20.83 -9.58 -9.80
N SER A 189 -19.66 -9.03 -10.05
CA SER A 189 -19.03 -8.03 -9.15
C SER A 189 -19.86 -6.73 -9.03
N GLN A 190 -20.83 -6.52 -9.92
CA GLN A 190 -21.73 -5.37 -9.90
C GLN A 190 -23.01 -5.63 -9.09
N TRP A 191 -23.06 -6.71 -8.30
CA TRP A 191 -24.15 -6.93 -7.37
C TRP A 191 -24.12 -5.88 -6.26
N ASP A 192 -25.30 -5.38 -5.88
CA ASP A 192 -25.46 -4.45 -4.78
C ASP A 192 -26.79 -4.66 -4.09
N LEU A 193 -26.91 -4.30 -2.80
CA LEU A 193 -28.16 -4.29 -2.07
C LEU A 193 -29.09 -3.22 -2.69
N PRO A 194 -30.39 -3.52 -2.94
CA PRO A 194 -31.33 -2.50 -3.42
C PRO A 194 -31.52 -1.40 -2.37
N THR A 195 -31.93 -0.21 -2.81
CA THR A 195 -32.39 0.81 -1.88
C THR A 195 -33.68 0.36 -1.17
N GLU A 196 -33.98 0.94 -0.01
CA GLU A 196 -35.21 0.64 0.74
C GLU A 196 -36.45 0.87 -0.12
N GLU A 197 -36.51 1.95 -0.88
CA GLU A 197 -37.57 2.25 -1.83
C GLU A 197 -37.74 1.10 -2.85
N THR A 198 -36.64 0.65 -3.44
CA THR A 198 -36.66 -0.45 -4.43
C THR A 198 -37.13 -1.77 -3.79
N TYR A 199 -36.70 -2.03 -2.55
CA TYR A 199 -37.14 -3.21 -1.81
C TYR A 199 -38.65 -3.18 -1.49
N ASN A 200 -39.14 -2.01 -1.07
CA ASN A 200 -40.56 -1.79 -0.84
C ASN A 200 -41.40 -1.94 -2.13
N ASP A 201 -40.87 -1.50 -3.28
CA ASP A 201 -41.52 -1.76 -4.59
C ASP A 201 -41.60 -3.27 -4.89
N LEU A 202 -40.55 -4.05 -4.55
CA LEU A 202 -40.62 -5.53 -4.69
C LEU A 202 -41.66 -6.14 -3.77
N ILE A 203 -41.85 -5.65 -2.55
CA ILE A 203 -42.90 -6.08 -1.63
C ILE A 203 -44.29 -5.75 -2.22
N ASN A 204 -44.50 -4.53 -2.64
CA ASN A 204 -45.79 -4.04 -3.10
C ASN A 204 -46.25 -4.68 -4.42
N ILE A 205 -45.33 -4.91 -5.35
CA ILE A 205 -45.64 -5.41 -6.70
C ILE A 205 -45.73 -6.95 -6.73
N PHE A 206 -44.85 -7.62 -5.98
CA PHE A 206 -44.69 -9.07 -6.04
C PHE A 206 -45.06 -9.79 -4.75
N ALA A 207 -45.48 -9.07 -3.72
CA ALA A 207 -45.82 -9.61 -2.40
C ALA A 207 -44.70 -10.53 -1.81
N ILE A 208 -43.42 -10.15 -2.00
CA ILE A 208 -42.30 -10.96 -1.53
C ILE A 208 -42.28 -11.17 -0.01
N ASN A 209 -43.01 -10.33 0.76
CA ASN A 209 -43.23 -10.49 2.19
C ASN A 209 -44.07 -11.72 2.57
N LYS A 210 -44.70 -12.40 1.60
CA LYS A 210 -45.45 -13.67 1.79
C LYS A 210 -44.58 -14.91 1.51
N LEU A 211 -43.36 -14.73 1.03
CA LEU A 211 -42.42 -15.82 0.77
C LEU A 211 -41.88 -16.39 2.09
N SER A 212 -41.58 -17.69 2.09
CA SER A 212 -41.18 -18.42 3.30
C SER A 212 -39.88 -17.87 3.94
N ASN A 213 -38.99 -17.31 3.12
CA ASN A 213 -37.68 -16.82 3.53
C ASN A 213 -37.64 -15.29 3.58
N PHE A 214 -38.76 -14.62 3.72
CA PHE A 214 -38.81 -13.16 3.75
C PHE A 214 -37.96 -12.58 4.89
N ARG A 215 -37.22 -11.52 4.57
CA ARG A 215 -36.44 -10.73 5.50
C ARG A 215 -36.83 -9.26 5.41
N THR A 216 -36.81 -8.53 6.53
CA THR A 216 -37.00 -7.08 6.50
C THR A 216 -35.83 -6.37 5.86
N TYR A 217 -36.05 -5.18 5.30
CA TYR A 217 -34.97 -4.38 4.73
C TYR A 217 -33.91 -4.05 5.76
N GLU A 218 -34.30 -3.71 6.99
CA GLU A 218 -33.37 -3.46 8.09
C GLU A 218 -32.42 -4.62 8.34
N SER A 219 -32.95 -5.85 8.43
CA SER A 219 -32.13 -7.05 8.62
C SER A 219 -31.12 -7.28 7.47
N LEU A 220 -31.54 -7.00 6.23
CA LEU A 220 -30.66 -7.11 5.06
C LEU A 220 -29.57 -6.02 5.06
N ARG A 221 -29.94 -4.83 5.47
CA ARG A 221 -29.03 -3.68 5.56
C ARG A 221 -28.00 -3.87 6.66
N GLU A 222 -28.41 -4.30 7.85
CA GLU A 222 -27.50 -4.59 8.96
C GLU A 222 -26.44 -5.64 8.55
N GLU A 223 -26.88 -6.74 7.92
CA GLU A 223 -25.96 -7.76 7.42
C GLU A 223 -25.05 -7.21 6.31
N TYR A 224 -25.58 -6.40 5.40
CA TYR A 224 -24.80 -5.78 4.32
C TYR A 224 -23.74 -4.83 4.86
N GLU A 225 -24.10 -3.97 5.83
CA GLU A 225 -23.16 -3.03 6.45
C GLU A 225 -22.05 -3.79 7.20
N SER A 226 -22.41 -4.82 7.97
CA SER A 226 -21.43 -5.65 8.68
C SER A 226 -20.47 -6.38 7.73
N LEU A 227 -20.99 -7.01 6.68
CA LEU A 227 -20.16 -7.68 5.66
C LEU A 227 -19.31 -6.69 4.87
N ARG A 228 -19.80 -5.48 4.64
CA ARG A 228 -19.06 -4.42 3.96
C ARG A 228 -17.90 -3.91 4.82
N GLU A 229 -18.14 -3.69 6.11
CA GLU A 229 -17.08 -3.29 7.06
C GLU A 229 -16.00 -4.36 7.14
N GLU A 230 -16.38 -5.64 7.24
CA GLU A 230 -15.44 -6.75 7.20
C GLU A 230 -14.63 -6.76 5.89
N TYR A 231 -15.30 -6.66 4.75
CA TYR A 231 -14.65 -6.63 3.43
C TYR A 231 -13.70 -5.44 3.28
N GLU A 232 -14.10 -4.23 3.69
CA GLU A 232 -13.24 -3.05 3.62
C GLU A 232 -12.05 -3.16 4.58
N SER A 233 -12.21 -3.79 5.75
CA SER A 233 -11.12 -4.03 6.69
C SER A 233 -10.04 -4.98 6.14
N LEU A 234 -10.41 -5.85 5.20
CA LEU A 234 -9.50 -6.79 4.54
C LEU A 234 -8.76 -6.18 3.34
N ARG A 235 -9.22 -5.03 2.83
CA ARG A 235 -8.58 -4.36 1.70
C ARG A 235 -7.37 -3.55 2.17
N TYR A 236 -6.34 -3.49 1.32
CA TYR A 236 -5.24 -2.55 1.57
C TYR A 236 -5.73 -1.11 1.56
N THR A 237 -5.16 -0.30 2.46
CA THR A 237 -5.53 1.12 2.56
C THR A 237 -4.93 1.92 1.40
N PHE A 238 -5.80 2.64 0.68
CA PHE A 238 -5.39 3.62 -0.33
C PHE A 238 -6.33 4.83 -0.30
N ASN A 239 -5.94 5.86 0.45
CA ASN A 239 -6.74 7.06 0.71
C ASN A 239 -6.67 8.04 -0.47
N LEU A 240 -7.58 7.91 -1.43
CA LEU A 240 -7.65 8.76 -2.62
C LEU A 240 -7.75 10.26 -2.29
N LYS A 241 -8.40 10.63 -1.18
CA LYS A 241 -8.52 12.02 -0.73
C LYS A 241 -7.17 12.71 -0.53
N GLU A 242 -6.17 11.95 -0.09
CA GLU A 242 -4.80 12.44 0.16
C GLU A 242 -4.00 12.70 -1.12
N VAL A 243 -4.49 12.20 -2.27
CA VAL A 243 -3.82 12.30 -3.57
C VAL A 243 -4.68 12.93 -4.66
N GLN A 244 -5.82 13.54 -4.30
CA GLN A 244 -6.79 14.11 -5.25
C GLN A 244 -6.17 15.07 -6.28
N ASP A 245 -5.16 15.84 -5.86
CA ASP A 245 -4.49 16.81 -6.73
C ASP A 245 -3.42 16.18 -7.62
N ASN A 246 -2.95 14.98 -7.30
CA ASN A 246 -1.93 14.26 -8.08
C ASN A 246 -1.92 12.76 -7.78
N ILE A 247 -2.75 12.00 -8.48
CA ILE A 247 -2.75 10.52 -8.48
C ILE A 247 -1.71 9.94 -9.46
N SER A 248 -0.96 10.79 -10.16
CA SER A 248 0.09 10.36 -11.08
C SER A 248 1.21 9.63 -10.35
N CYS A 249 1.81 8.65 -11.01
CA CYS A 249 3.05 8.00 -10.57
C CYS A 249 4.32 8.83 -10.90
N ILE A 250 4.18 10.03 -11.43
CA ILE A 250 5.30 10.97 -11.66
C ILE A 250 5.19 12.10 -10.63
N TRP A 251 6.17 12.17 -9.72
CA TRP A 251 6.17 13.17 -8.65
C TRP A 251 7.28 14.18 -8.85
N GLU A 252 6.92 15.46 -8.91
CA GLU A 252 7.82 16.59 -8.97
C GLU A 252 7.93 17.24 -7.60
N ILE A 253 8.77 16.68 -6.74
CA ILE A 253 8.97 17.16 -5.38
C ILE A 253 10.41 17.63 -5.22
N LYS A 254 10.57 18.92 -4.90
CA LYS A 254 11.90 19.52 -4.69
C LYS A 254 12.60 18.91 -3.47
N GLU A 255 13.83 18.51 -3.66
CA GLU A 255 14.71 18.14 -2.56
C GLU A 255 15.17 19.42 -1.83
N HIS A 256 14.74 19.61 -0.57
CA HIS A 256 15.25 20.70 0.25
C HIS A 256 16.63 20.34 0.81
N ASN A 257 17.64 21.12 0.42
CA ASN A 257 19.04 20.90 0.84
C ASN A 257 19.38 21.53 2.20
N SER A 258 18.45 22.27 2.82
CA SER A 258 18.67 22.91 4.13
C SER A 258 18.38 21.91 5.27
N GLY A 259 19.33 21.79 6.20
CA GLY A 259 19.15 20.98 7.41
C GLY A 259 19.28 19.47 7.21
N LYS A 260 20.08 19.00 6.24
CA LYS A 260 20.31 17.56 6.06
C LYS A 260 21.18 16.99 7.19
N PHE A 261 20.62 16.03 7.91
CA PHE A 261 21.31 15.23 8.93
C PHE A 261 22.01 14.01 8.34
N HIS A 262 21.60 13.60 7.14
CA HIS A 262 22.14 12.46 6.40
C HIS A 262 22.17 12.77 4.90
N SER A 263 23.20 12.27 4.20
CA SER A 263 23.39 12.51 2.75
C SER A 263 22.26 11.93 1.87
N CYS A 264 21.54 10.92 2.39
CA CYS A 264 20.43 10.23 1.72
C CYS A 264 19.06 10.59 2.30
N GLN A 265 18.94 11.62 3.13
CA GLN A 265 17.68 11.98 3.76
C GLN A 265 16.58 12.24 2.74
N LYS A 266 15.44 11.52 2.87
CA LYS A 266 14.26 11.73 2.03
C LYS A 266 13.45 12.94 2.48
N PRO A 267 12.82 13.68 1.55
CA PRO A 267 11.89 14.77 1.88
C PRO A 267 10.68 14.26 2.68
N LEU A 268 10.33 14.98 3.75
CA LEU A 268 9.17 14.64 4.57
C LEU A 268 7.87 14.62 3.75
N THR A 269 7.74 15.53 2.79
CA THR A 269 6.56 15.61 1.90
C THR A 269 6.30 14.32 1.12
N ILE A 270 7.35 13.60 0.70
CA ILE A 270 7.20 12.30 0.02
C ILE A 270 6.74 11.24 1.01
N LEU A 271 7.40 11.19 2.19
CA LEU A 271 7.11 10.19 3.21
C LEU A 271 5.70 10.37 3.77
N GLU A 272 5.32 11.60 4.12
CA GLU A 272 3.98 11.93 4.59
C GLU A 272 2.90 11.61 3.55
N LYS A 273 3.17 11.87 2.25
CA LYS A 273 2.26 11.50 1.17
C LYS A 273 2.02 10.00 1.12
N ILE A 274 3.07 9.19 1.15
CA ILE A 274 2.96 7.72 1.16
C ILE A 274 2.22 7.24 2.41
N ILE A 275 2.61 7.75 3.59
CA ILE A 275 2.04 7.35 4.87
C ILE A 275 0.55 7.64 4.91
N LYS A 276 0.12 8.87 4.57
CA LYS A 276 -1.30 9.26 4.56
C LYS A 276 -2.12 8.48 3.54
N THR A 277 -1.52 8.17 2.38
CA THR A 277 -2.20 7.41 1.33
C THR A 277 -2.40 5.94 1.74
N SER A 278 -1.39 5.31 2.34
CA SER A 278 -1.36 3.86 2.51
C SER A 278 -1.44 3.40 3.97
N SER A 279 -1.89 4.26 4.86
CA SER A 279 -2.17 3.91 6.26
C SER A 279 -3.23 4.83 6.86
N ASN A 280 -3.83 4.39 7.96
CA ASN A 280 -4.73 5.18 8.78
C ASN A 280 -4.03 5.71 10.05
N GLU A 281 -4.63 6.67 10.75
CA GLU A 281 -4.13 7.11 12.05
C GLU A 281 -4.04 5.93 13.02
N ASN A 282 -2.99 5.91 13.84
CA ASN A 282 -2.63 4.84 14.77
C ASN A 282 -2.15 3.53 14.13
N ASP A 283 -2.08 3.42 12.80
CA ASP A 283 -1.44 2.30 12.12
C ASP A 283 0.06 2.25 12.43
N ILE A 284 0.63 1.06 12.44
CA ILE A 284 2.05 0.82 12.70
C ILE A 284 2.84 0.83 11.40
N ILE A 285 3.81 1.75 11.32
CA ILE A 285 4.72 1.92 10.19
C ILE A 285 6.11 1.39 10.58
N LEU A 286 6.70 0.57 9.74
CA LEU A 286 8.08 0.09 9.92
C LEU A 286 9.02 0.72 8.89
N ASP A 287 10.18 1.19 9.37
CA ASP A 287 11.35 1.48 8.54
C ASP A 287 12.57 0.76 9.12
N CYS A 288 12.98 -0.33 8.46
CA CYS A 288 14.11 -1.14 8.93
C CYS A 288 15.48 -0.66 8.42
N PHE A 289 15.52 0.52 7.77
CA PHE A 289 16.74 1.26 7.37
C PHE A 289 16.54 2.75 7.66
N MET A 290 16.14 3.09 8.92
CA MET A 290 15.59 4.41 9.23
C MET A 290 16.60 5.58 9.06
N GLY A 291 17.90 5.31 8.99
CA GLY A 291 18.93 6.33 8.82
C GLY A 291 18.81 7.45 9.85
N SER A 292 18.59 8.68 9.39
CA SER A 292 18.40 9.86 10.26
C SER A 292 16.94 10.05 10.75
N GLY A 293 16.07 9.07 10.61
CA GLY A 293 14.73 9.06 11.20
C GLY A 293 13.66 9.88 10.46
N SER A 294 13.81 10.13 9.17
CA SER A 294 12.82 10.94 8.42
C SER A 294 11.44 10.30 8.41
N THR A 295 11.36 8.97 8.26
CA THR A 295 10.10 8.23 8.30
C THR A 295 9.43 8.34 9.68
N GLY A 296 10.21 8.27 10.77
CA GLY A 296 9.70 8.44 12.13
C GLY A 296 9.12 9.84 12.39
N VAL A 297 9.79 10.88 11.89
CA VAL A 297 9.26 12.27 11.93
C VAL A 297 7.95 12.37 11.16
N ALA A 298 7.90 11.81 9.95
CA ALA A 298 6.68 11.82 9.13
C ALA A 298 5.52 11.06 9.79
N CYS A 299 5.81 9.95 10.49
CA CYS A 299 4.81 9.21 11.27
C CYS A 299 4.24 10.05 12.41
N LYS A 300 5.10 10.79 13.12
CA LYS A 300 4.68 11.69 14.20
C LYS A 300 3.78 12.81 13.69
N HIS A 301 4.15 13.47 12.59
CA HIS A 301 3.33 14.52 11.95
C HIS A 301 1.97 14.02 11.47
N THR A 302 1.85 12.73 11.23
CA THR A 302 0.64 12.12 10.65
C THR A 302 -0.15 11.26 11.63
N ASN A 303 0.19 11.26 12.92
CA ASN A 303 -0.44 10.46 13.98
C ASN A 303 -0.37 8.94 13.74
N ARG A 304 0.76 8.45 13.23
CA ARG A 304 1.03 7.01 13.05
C ARG A 304 2.02 6.53 14.10
N LYS A 305 1.91 5.25 14.46
CA LYS A 305 2.93 4.55 15.27
C LYS A 305 4.11 4.20 14.40
N PHE A 306 5.30 4.19 14.98
CA PHE A 306 6.52 3.96 14.24
C PHE A 306 7.44 2.95 14.92
N ILE A 307 7.96 2.02 14.14
CA ILE A 307 9.07 1.13 14.50
C ILE A 307 10.22 1.46 13.56
N GLY A 308 11.34 1.91 14.13
CA GLY A 308 12.55 2.26 13.38
C GLY A 308 13.72 1.39 13.75
N ILE A 309 14.45 0.86 12.76
CA ILE A 309 15.65 0.05 12.99
C ILE A 309 16.81 0.71 12.24
N GLU A 310 17.95 0.87 12.92
CA GLU A 310 19.17 1.42 12.36
C GLU A 310 20.40 0.65 12.86
N LEU A 311 21.26 0.27 11.93
CA LEU A 311 22.48 -0.50 12.25
C LEU A 311 23.57 0.38 12.84
N ASP A 312 23.75 1.59 12.30
CA ASP A 312 24.80 2.53 12.71
C ASP A 312 24.37 3.33 13.94
N GLU A 313 25.08 3.15 15.06
CA GLU A 313 24.78 3.79 16.34
C GLU A 313 24.73 5.32 16.24
N LYS A 314 25.59 5.91 15.43
CA LYS A 314 25.63 7.38 15.23
C LYS A 314 24.36 7.88 14.53
N TYR A 315 23.92 7.18 13.49
CA TYR A 315 22.67 7.54 12.81
C TYR A 315 21.45 7.25 13.66
N PHE A 316 21.48 6.17 14.45
CA PHE A 316 20.46 5.87 15.44
C PHE A 316 20.28 7.02 16.44
N ASP A 317 21.38 7.53 17.04
CA ASP A 317 21.34 8.66 17.97
C ASP A 317 20.80 9.94 17.34
N ILE A 318 21.17 10.19 16.08
CA ILE A 318 20.65 11.34 15.32
C ILE A 318 19.13 11.18 15.11
N ALA A 319 18.68 10.00 14.68
CA ALA A 319 17.27 9.71 14.45
C ALA A 319 16.45 9.88 15.73
N LYS A 320 16.91 9.30 16.84
CA LYS A 320 16.26 9.39 18.15
C LYS A 320 16.05 10.83 18.58
N LYS A 321 17.13 11.63 18.61
CA LYS A 321 17.08 13.05 18.97
C LYS A 321 16.15 13.87 18.08
N ARG A 322 16.13 13.56 16.79
CA ARG A 322 15.30 14.25 15.82
C ARG A 322 13.82 13.93 15.99
N ILE A 323 13.49 12.66 16.16
CA ILE A 323 12.11 12.22 16.35
C ILE A 323 11.55 12.70 17.71
N GLU A 324 12.38 12.72 18.76
CA GLU A 324 11.97 13.22 20.09
C GLU A 324 11.68 14.74 20.08
N LYS A 325 12.41 15.50 19.24
CA LYS A 325 12.30 16.97 19.20
C LYS A 325 11.05 17.47 18.48
N GLU A 326 10.60 16.75 17.46
CA GLU A 326 9.39 17.10 16.68
C GLU A 326 8.12 16.71 17.46
#